data_616446c4d1559df65016b09ccd07477b
#
_entry.id   616446c4d1559df65016b09ccd07477b
#
_cell.length_a   1.000
_cell.length_b   1.000
_cell.length_c   1.000
_cell.angle_alpha   90.00
_cell.angle_beta   90.00
_cell.angle_gamma   90.00
#
_symmetry.space_group_name_H-M   'P 1'
#
loop_
_entity.id
_entity.type
_entity.pdbx_description
1 polymer ?
#
loop_
_entity_poly.entity_id
_entity_poly.type
_entity_poly.pdbx_seq_one_letter_code
_entity_poly.pdbx_strand_id
1 'polypeptide(L)'
;MFTIKARDLAAILDQAAPHRFRADEDAGDLDALILDCTPGHLHVVAYSDRTLAVARTAVAGDVWTAPVGYDDATALRGWLESSDTVTVEHLTSGGHQLLRFTEGVAQLTIPAAPHVGRLPWRALLRLVLDARDHGALHGRPVQLSADDLSRWLNAGGSGEAIEFRSLGSVGTLVTAGPDFLGLQTPHGSDGSVPGEGWSSSLRTRLFLFAGQFLEVGARYADWTGTAWVVPARPQPGEEPRLISADYAAITLPISQVLAVGKFLVRMPD
;
A
#
# COMPACT_ATOMS: atom_id res chain seq x y z
N MET A 1 -18.28 25.29 11.63
CA MET A 1 -17.40 26.14 10.81
C MET A 1 -15.96 25.96 11.28
N PHE A 2 -14.98 25.88 10.38
CA PHE A 2 -13.54 25.82 10.69
C PHE A 2 -12.72 26.38 9.54
N THR A 3 -11.42 26.61 9.79
CA THR A 3 -10.47 27.10 8.79
C THR A 3 -9.41 26.05 8.54
N ILE A 4 -8.99 25.86 7.28
CA ILE A 4 -8.03 24.86 6.84
C ILE A 4 -7.13 25.45 5.75
N LYS A 5 -5.87 25.02 5.67
CA LYS A 5 -5.02 25.36 4.52
C LYS A 5 -5.55 24.68 3.27
N ALA A 6 -5.65 25.40 2.18
CA ALA A 6 -6.17 24.87 0.92
C ALA A 6 -5.39 23.63 0.44
N ARG A 7 -4.05 23.67 0.57
CA ARG A 7 -3.18 22.55 0.23
C ARG A 7 -3.46 21.28 1.05
N ASP A 8 -3.83 21.41 2.34
CA ASP A 8 -4.09 20.26 3.20
C ASP A 8 -5.44 19.62 2.84
N LEU A 9 -6.45 20.45 2.51
CA LEU A 9 -7.73 19.98 1.99
C LEU A 9 -7.57 19.32 0.60
N ALA A 10 -6.82 19.95 -0.30
CA ALA A 10 -6.52 19.40 -1.61
C ALA A 10 -5.81 18.04 -1.51
N ALA A 11 -4.83 17.91 -0.62
CA ALA A 11 -4.09 16.66 -0.43
C ALA A 11 -5.01 15.50 -0.03
N ILE A 12 -5.90 15.69 0.95
CA ILE A 12 -6.82 14.60 1.36
C ILE A 12 -7.89 14.28 0.32
N LEU A 13 -8.28 15.26 -0.52
CA LEU A 13 -9.13 15.01 -1.70
C LEU A 13 -8.39 14.16 -2.73
N ASP A 14 -7.15 14.52 -3.08
CA ASP A 14 -6.32 13.82 -4.05
C ASP A 14 -5.99 12.37 -3.61
N GLN A 15 -5.80 12.14 -2.31
CA GLN A 15 -5.57 10.82 -1.76
C GLN A 15 -6.79 9.90 -1.84
N ALA A 16 -7.99 10.42 -1.58
CA ALA A 16 -9.21 9.63 -1.54
C ALA A 16 -9.88 9.46 -2.91
N ALA A 17 -9.87 10.48 -3.76
CA ALA A 17 -10.62 10.52 -5.02
C ALA A 17 -10.40 9.33 -5.96
N PRO A 18 -9.20 8.70 -6.08
CA PRO A 18 -9.01 7.53 -6.93
C PRO A 18 -9.83 6.30 -6.54
N HIS A 19 -10.32 6.26 -5.30
CA HIS A 19 -11.02 5.12 -4.71
C HIS A 19 -12.55 5.22 -4.76
N ARG A 20 -13.08 6.32 -5.32
CA ARG A 20 -14.52 6.45 -5.51
C ARG A 20 -15.06 5.39 -6.48
N PHE A 21 -16.32 5.07 -6.35
CA PHE A 21 -17.02 4.26 -7.32
C PHE A 21 -17.00 5.01 -8.66
N ARG A 22 -16.53 4.37 -9.72
CA ARG A 22 -16.64 4.90 -11.08
C ARG A 22 -17.87 4.27 -11.69
N ALA A 23 -18.94 5.02 -11.78
CA ALA A 23 -20.13 4.54 -12.41
C ALA A 23 -19.91 4.38 -13.92
N ASP A 24 -20.09 3.18 -14.45
CA ASP A 24 -20.72 3.05 -15.74
C ASP A 24 -22.13 3.61 -15.58
N GLU A 25 -22.66 4.33 -16.52
CA GLU A 25 -23.81 5.25 -16.59
C GLU A 25 -24.99 5.12 -15.59
N ASP A 26 -25.09 4.07 -14.78
CA ASP A 26 -26.24 3.78 -13.90
C ASP A 26 -26.03 4.01 -12.38
N ALA A 27 -24.86 4.43 -11.92
CA ALA A 27 -24.54 4.50 -10.48
C ALA A 27 -24.53 5.92 -9.87
N GLY A 28 -25.22 6.86 -10.45
CA GLY A 28 -25.22 8.31 -10.20
C GLY A 28 -25.00 8.81 -8.77
N ASP A 29 -25.54 8.15 -7.74
CA ASP A 29 -25.41 8.60 -6.35
C ASP A 29 -24.21 7.99 -5.60
N LEU A 30 -23.52 6.99 -6.17
CA LEU A 30 -22.37 6.32 -5.55
C LEU A 30 -21.01 6.94 -5.96
N ASP A 31 -20.99 7.75 -7.01
CA ASP A 31 -19.79 8.48 -7.46
C ASP A 31 -19.60 9.77 -6.65
N ALA A 32 -19.42 9.61 -5.35
CA ALA A 32 -19.27 10.72 -4.43
C ALA A 32 -18.07 10.53 -3.50
N LEU A 33 -17.50 11.64 -3.07
CA LEU A 33 -16.63 11.72 -1.90
C LEU A 33 -17.46 12.09 -0.68
N ILE A 34 -17.18 11.48 0.45
CA ILE A 34 -17.84 11.84 1.71
C ILE A 34 -16.88 12.72 2.51
N LEU A 35 -17.24 13.96 2.71
CA LEU A 35 -16.58 14.84 3.66
C LEU A 35 -17.24 14.65 5.03
N ASP A 36 -16.45 14.22 6.02
CA ASP A 36 -16.94 13.85 7.33
C ASP A 36 -16.13 14.55 8.43
N CYS A 37 -16.72 15.58 9.01
CA CYS A 37 -16.08 16.40 10.03
C CYS A 37 -16.41 15.89 11.44
N THR A 38 -15.38 15.81 12.26
CA THR A 38 -15.45 15.53 13.70
C THR A 38 -14.81 16.70 14.47
N PRO A 39 -14.93 16.79 15.79
CA PRO A 39 -14.31 17.88 16.55
C PRO A 39 -12.80 18.04 16.35
N GLY A 40 -12.08 16.98 15.96
CA GLY A 40 -10.63 17.02 15.80
C GLY A 40 -10.13 16.84 14.36
N HIS A 41 -10.96 16.34 13.45
CA HIS A 41 -10.50 15.99 12.09
C HIS A 41 -11.60 16.17 11.04
N LEU A 42 -11.17 16.59 9.86
CA LEU A 42 -11.92 16.40 8.62
C LEU A 42 -11.41 15.13 7.93
N HIS A 43 -12.31 14.23 7.61
CA HIS A 43 -12.04 13.03 6.83
C HIS A 43 -12.62 13.20 5.42
N VAL A 44 -11.88 12.75 4.42
CA VAL A 44 -12.40 12.51 3.08
C VAL A 44 -12.42 11.00 2.87
N VAL A 45 -13.60 10.48 2.58
CA VAL A 45 -13.83 9.05 2.43
C VAL A 45 -14.31 8.78 1.02
N ALA A 46 -13.68 7.81 0.37
CA ALA A 46 -14.11 7.29 -0.91
C ALA A 46 -14.16 5.76 -0.84
N TYR A 47 -15.09 5.16 -1.54
CA TYR A 47 -15.18 3.72 -1.63
C TYR A 47 -15.73 3.26 -2.98
N SER A 48 -15.35 2.06 -3.36
CA SER A 48 -15.87 1.33 -4.50
C SER A 48 -16.30 -0.07 -4.05
N ASP A 49 -16.63 -0.92 -4.99
CA ASP A 49 -16.84 -2.36 -4.76
C ASP A 49 -15.60 -3.07 -4.19
N ARG A 50 -14.41 -2.52 -4.41
CA ARG A 50 -13.14 -3.16 -4.09
C ARG A 50 -12.27 -2.42 -3.10
N THR A 51 -12.43 -1.10 -2.96
CA THR A 51 -11.58 -0.27 -2.13
C THR A 51 -12.38 0.64 -1.20
N LEU A 52 -11.84 0.87 -0.01
CA LEU A 52 -12.23 1.96 0.88
C LEU A 52 -10.97 2.77 1.19
N ALA A 53 -11.00 4.06 0.97
CA ALA A 53 -9.92 4.97 1.31
C ALA A 53 -10.43 6.07 2.23
N VAL A 54 -9.65 6.40 3.25
CA VAL A 54 -9.92 7.48 4.19
C VAL A 54 -8.65 8.28 4.40
N ALA A 55 -8.68 9.52 3.98
CA ALA A 55 -7.66 10.51 4.27
C ALA A 55 -8.21 11.50 5.30
N ARG A 56 -7.38 12.04 6.19
CA ARG A 56 -7.79 13.01 7.19
C ARG A 56 -6.79 14.13 7.36
N THR A 57 -7.27 15.22 7.92
CA THR A 57 -6.44 16.33 8.38
C THR A 57 -7.01 16.91 9.67
N ALA A 58 -6.16 17.49 10.50
CA ALA A 58 -6.59 18.09 11.77
C ALA A 58 -7.39 19.38 11.53
N VAL A 59 -8.58 19.47 12.13
CA VAL A 59 -9.41 20.68 12.14
C VAL A 59 -10.14 20.80 13.48
N ALA A 60 -10.56 22.00 13.84
CA ALA A 60 -11.45 22.24 14.99
C ALA A 60 -12.83 22.66 14.47
N GLY A 61 -13.73 21.71 14.25
CA GLY A 61 -15.03 21.95 13.66
C GLY A 61 -16.16 21.21 14.35
N ASP A 62 -17.38 21.52 13.93
CA ASP A 62 -18.61 20.83 14.38
C ASP A 62 -18.75 19.49 13.66
N VAL A 63 -19.59 18.61 14.21
CA VAL A 63 -19.85 17.29 13.63
C VAL A 63 -20.85 17.41 12.48
N TRP A 64 -20.45 17.00 11.29
CA TRP A 64 -21.31 16.90 10.11
C TRP A 64 -20.74 15.91 9.10
N THR A 65 -21.60 15.45 8.21
CA THR A 65 -21.22 14.58 7.09
C THR A 65 -21.92 15.06 5.83
N ALA A 66 -21.18 15.25 4.76
CA ALA A 66 -21.66 15.77 3.49
C ALA A 66 -21.09 14.95 2.32
N PRO A 67 -21.91 14.15 1.63
CA PRO A 67 -21.54 13.56 0.35
C PRO A 67 -21.43 14.66 -0.72
N VAL A 68 -20.34 14.65 -1.47
CA VAL A 68 -20.06 15.60 -2.55
C VAL A 68 -19.89 14.83 -3.84
N GLY A 69 -20.68 15.16 -4.85
CA GLY A 69 -20.59 14.54 -6.18
C GLY A 69 -19.23 14.78 -6.83
N TYR A 70 -18.89 13.94 -7.78
CA TYR A 70 -17.58 13.99 -8.43
C TYR A 70 -17.27 15.34 -9.09
N ASP A 71 -18.22 15.89 -9.83
CA ASP A 71 -18.02 17.18 -10.53
C ASP A 71 -17.81 18.32 -9.55
N ASP A 72 -18.58 18.33 -8.44
CA ASP A 72 -18.43 19.32 -7.39
C ASP A 72 -17.10 19.17 -6.64
N ALA A 73 -16.66 17.95 -6.39
CA ALA A 73 -15.35 17.67 -5.79
C ALA A 73 -14.20 18.10 -6.71
N THR A 74 -14.35 17.89 -8.02
CA THR A 74 -13.39 18.35 -9.03
C THR A 74 -13.35 19.87 -9.12
N ALA A 75 -14.50 20.52 -9.10
CA ALA A 75 -14.58 21.99 -9.06
C ALA A 75 -13.96 22.56 -7.78
N LEU A 76 -14.23 21.94 -6.63
CA LEU A 76 -13.58 22.30 -5.37
C LEU A 76 -12.07 22.16 -5.46
N ARG A 77 -11.59 21.02 -5.97
CA ARG A 77 -10.15 20.78 -6.11
C ARG A 77 -9.46 21.84 -6.98
N GLY A 78 -10.08 22.21 -8.11
CA GLY A 78 -9.58 23.27 -8.99
C GLY A 78 -9.59 24.66 -8.31
N TRP A 79 -10.64 24.95 -7.55
CA TRP A 79 -10.74 26.22 -6.82
C TRP A 79 -9.66 26.34 -5.74
N LEU A 80 -9.31 25.25 -5.06
CA LEU A 80 -8.26 25.20 -4.03
C LEU A 80 -6.85 25.49 -4.57
N GLU A 81 -6.58 25.31 -5.87
CA GLU A 81 -5.26 25.62 -6.46
C GLU A 81 -4.86 27.09 -6.37
N SER A 82 -5.84 27.96 -6.34
CA SER A 82 -5.62 29.41 -6.23
C SER A 82 -5.81 29.95 -4.81
N SER A 83 -6.01 29.08 -3.84
CA SER A 83 -6.36 29.41 -2.46
C SER A 83 -5.24 29.09 -1.48
N ASP A 84 -5.09 29.88 -0.44
CA ASP A 84 -4.13 29.66 0.65
C ASP A 84 -4.80 29.02 1.86
N THR A 85 -5.84 29.69 2.37
CA THR A 85 -6.55 29.29 3.60
C THR A 85 -8.04 29.49 3.41
N VAL A 86 -8.78 28.42 3.65
CA VAL A 86 -10.20 28.34 3.33
C VAL A 86 -11.02 28.15 4.61
N THR A 87 -12.06 28.93 4.76
CA THR A 87 -13.10 28.70 5.77
C THR A 87 -14.16 27.77 5.19
N VAL A 88 -14.47 26.69 5.92
CA VAL A 88 -15.45 25.68 5.52
C VAL A 88 -16.66 25.76 6.44
N GLU A 89 -17.83 25.88 5.85
CA GLU A 89 -19.12 25.91 6.54
C GLU A 89 -20.05 24.84 5.98
N HIS A 90 -20.70 24.09 6.88
CA HIS A 90 -21.82 23.23 6.53
C HIS A 90 -23.11 23.97 6.83
N LEU A 91 -23.96 24.11 5.84
CA LEU A 91 -25.17 24.92 5.87
C LEU A 91 -26.39 24.07 5.55
N THR A 92 -27.53 24.45 6.11
CA THR A 92 -28.84 23.91 5.71
C THR A 92 -29.68 25.07 5.21
N SER A 93 -30.15 25.01 3.98
CA SER A 93 -30.99 26.04 3.37
C SER A 93 -32.12 25.36 2.59
N GLY A 94 -33.37 25.72 2.90
CA GLY A 94 -34.55 25.13 2.21
C GLY A 94 -34.66 23.60 2.28
N GLY A 95 -34.11 22.97 3.33
CA GLY A 95 -34.05 21.52 3.46
C GLY A 95 -32.89 20.83 2.71
N HIS A 96 -32.07 21.60 2.00
CA HIS A 96 -30.88 21.11 1.31
C HIS A 96 -29.64 21.38 2.16
N GLN A 97 -28.72 20.44 2.16
CA GLN A 97 -27.40 20.61 2.76
C GLN A 97 -26.44 21.19 1.73
N LEU A 98 -25.60 22.12 2.16
CA LEU A 98 -24.61 22.80 1.31
C LEU A 98 -23.29 22.87 2.05
N LEU A 99 -22.19 22.83 1.30
CA LEU A 99 -20.86 23.19 1.79
C LEU A 99 -20.44 24.50 1.16
N ARG A 100 -20.05 25.47 1.98
CA ARG A 100 -19.51 26.74 1.53
C ARG A 100 -18.05 26.83 1.92
N PHE A 101 -17.26 27.18 0.93
CA PHE A 101 -15.82 27.42 1.04
C PHE A 101 -15.58 28.89 0.76
N THR A 102 -14.87 29.60 1.66
CA THR A 102 -14.66 31.03 1.55
C THR A 102 -13.20 31.37 1.75
N GLU A 103 -12.65 32.20 0.87
CA GLU A 103 -11.33 32.82 1.00
C GLU A 103 -11.43 34.30 0.63
N GLY A 104 -11.25 35.17 1.62
CA GLY A 104 -11.44 36.61 1.43
C GLY A 104 -12.84 36.96 0.89
N VAL A 105 -12.92 37.47 -0.34
CA VAL A 105 -14.18 37.75 -1.04
C VAL A 105 -14.62 36.63 -1.98
N ALA A 106 -13.75 35.66 -2.25
CA ALA A 106 -14.06 34.52 -3.11
C ALA A 106 -14.86 33.46 -2.33
N GLN A 107 -15.88 32.93 -2.97
CA GLN A 107 -16.73 31.90 -2.37
C GLN A 107 -17.08 30.83 -3.40
N LEU A 108 -16.99 29.57 -2.98
CA LEU A 108 -17.53 28.41 -3.68
C LEU A 108 -18.60 27.76 -2.79
N THR A 109 -19.77 27.49 -3.35
CA THR A 109 -20.82 26.74 -2.65
C THR A 109 -21.20 25.53 -3.47
N ILE A 110 -21.14 24.36 -2.87
CA ILE A 110 -21.46 23.09 -3.51
C ILE A 110 -22.60 22.38 -2.75
N PRO A 111 -23.49 21.68 -3.45
CA PRO A 111 -24.52 20.88 -2.80
C PRO A 111 -23.89 19.68 -2.09
N ALA A 112 -24.42 19.34 -0.92
CA ALA A 112 -24.22 18.03 -0.35
C ALA A 112 -25.35 17.12 -0.85
N ALA A 113 -25.00 16.05 -1.53
CA ALA A 113 -25.98 15.12 -2.07
C ALA A 113 -26.84 14.51 -0.95
N PRO A 114 -28.12 14.22 -1.20
CA PRO A 114 -28.93 13.52 -0.23
C PRO A 114 -28.31 12.15 0.04
N HIS A 115 -28.32 11.76 1.29
CA HIS A 115 -27.59 10.62 1.79
C HIS A 115 -28.21 9.29 1.35
N VAL A 116 -27.63 8.62 0.38
CA VAL A 116 -28.00 7.28 -0.05
C VAL A 116 -26.95 6.28 0.46
N GLY A 117 -27.39 5.33 1.27
CA GLY A 117 -26.62 4.15 1.70
C GLY A 117 -25.27 4.44 2.39
N ARG A 118 -25.27 4.62 3.70
CA ARG A 118 -24.03 4.83 4.45
C ARG A 118 -23.25 3.53 4.60
N LEU A 119 -22.11 3.41 3.91
CA LEU A 119 -21.11 2.45 4.36
C LEU A 119 -20.67 2.86 5.79
N PRO A 120 -20.80 1.97 6.80
CA PRO A 120 -20.35 2.27 8.15
C PRO A 120 -18.82 2.19 8.23
N TRP A 121 -18.14 3.04 7.47
CA TRP A 121 -16.71 3.01 7.25
C TRP A 121 -15.89 3.04 8.55
N ARG A 122 -16.35 3.80 9.55
CA ARG A 122 -15.69 3.86 10.86
C ARG A 122 -15.73 2.52 11.59
N ALA A 123 -16.89 1.86 11.59
CA ALA A 123 -17.03 0.56 12.22
C ALA A 123 -16.20 -0.50 11.51
N LEU A 124 -16.16 -0.45 10.18
CA LEU A 124 -15.34 -1.36 9.36
C LEU A 124 -13.84 -1.18 9.63
N LEU A 125 -13.34 0.05 9.59
CA LEU A 125 -11.94 0.33 9.89
C LEU A 125 -11.58 -0.03 11.33
N ARG A 126 -12.46 0.26 12.30
CA ARG A 126 -12.24 -0.12 13.70
C ARG A 126 -12.11 -1.62 13.87
N LEU A 127 -13.00 -2.39 13.26
CA LEU A 127 -12.94 -3.86 13.27
C LEU A 127 -11.60 -4.37 12.74
N VAL A 128 -11.12 -3.78 11.65
CA VAL A 128 -9.84 -4.14 11.02
C VAL A 128 -8.64 -3.78 11.90
N LEU A 129 -8.64 -2.59 12.49
CA LEU A 129 -7.56 -2.15 13.38
C LEU A 129 -7.51 -2.99 14.66
N ASP A 130 -8.67 -3.29 15.25
CA ASP A 130 -8.75 -4.17 16.44
C ASP A 130 -8.25 -5.59 16.11
N ALA A 131 -8.56 -6.13 14.94
CA ALA A 131 -8.05 -7.44 14.48
C ALA A 131 -6.52 -7.41 14.27
N ARG A 132 -5.96 -6.30 13.79
CA ARG A 132 -4.51 -6.09 13.65
C ARG A 132 -3.81 -6.18 15.00
N ASP A 133 -4.33 -5.49 16.00
CA ASP A 133 -3.70 -5.38 17.32
C ASP A 133 -3.69 -6.72 18.07
N HIS A 134 -4.58 -7.65 17.70
CA HIS A 134 -4.63 -9.01 18.26
C HIS A 134 -3.71 -10.02 17.55
N GLY A 135 -2.81 -9.58 16.67
CA GLY A 135 -1.80 -10.44 16.06
C GLY A 135 -2.32 -11.45 15.03
N ALA A 136 -3.59 -11.34 14.62
CA ALA A 136 -4.23 -12.25 13.66
C ALA A 136 -3.68 -12.13 12.23
N LEU A 137 -2.71 -11.24 11.99
CA LEU A 137 -2.30 -10.82 10.66
C LEU A 137 -0.86 -11.26 10.39
N HIS A 138 -0.69 -12.50 9.95
CA HIS A 138 0.62 -13.02 9.55
C HIS A 138 0.82 -13.00 8.04
N GLY A 139 1.87 -12.33 7.63
CA GLY A 139 2.77 -12.42 6.49
C GLY A 139 2.35 -13.17 5.21
N ARG A 140 1.06 -13.19 4.84
CA ARG A 140 0.70 -13.68 3.50
C ARG A 140 1.05 -12.63 2.47
N PRO A 141 1.52 -13.03 1.28
CA PRO A 141 1.73 -12.12 0.18
C PRO A 141 0.45 -11.33 -0.13
N VAL A 142 0.61 -10.04 -0.35
CA VAL A 142 -0.48 -9.19 -0.84
C VAL A 142 -0.49 -9.27 -2.36
N GLN A 143 -1.64 -9.59 -2.93
CA GLN A 143 -1.84 -9.61 -4.38
C GLN A 143 -2.71 -8.42 -4.77
N LEU A 144 -2.18 -7.57 -5.62
CA LEU A 144 -2.87 -6.42 -6.19
C LEU A 144 -2.76 -6.48 -7.71
N SER A 145 -3.83 -6.13 -8.42
CA SER A 145 -3.75 -5.87 -9.85
C SER A 145 -2.99 -4.56 -10.10
N ALA A 146 -2.53 -4.33 -11.32
CA ALA A 146 -1.91 -3.07 -11.71
C ALA A 146 -2.88 -1.88 -11.52
N ASP A 147 -4.17 -2.10 -11.79
CA ASP A 147 -5.22 -1.09 -11.62
C ASP A 147 -5.45 -0.76 -10.16
N ASP A 148 -5.49 -1.77 -9.28
CA ASP A 148 -5.59 -1.55 -7.84
C ASP A 148 -4.37 -0.79 -7.32
N LEU A 149 -3.17 -1.22 -7.72
CA LEU A 149 -1.94 -0.55 -7.32
C LEU A 149 -1.92 0.92 -7.77
N SER A 150 -2.36 1.21 -9.00
CA SER A 150 -2.39 2.57 -9.53
C SER A 150 -3.26 3.51 -8.71
N ARG A 151 -4.37 3.01 -8.13
CA ARG A 151 -5.24 3.79 -7.25
C ARG A 151 -4.55 4.19 -5.94
N TRP A 152 -3.69 3.31 -5.41
CA TRP A 152 -2.97 3.55 -4.15
C TRP A 152 -1.76 4.46 -4.29
N LEU A 153 -1.28 4.74 -5.51
CA LEU A 153 -0.09 5.58 -5.72
C LEU A 153 -0.25 7.00 -5.16
N ASN A 154 -1.47 7.51 -5.09
CA ASN A 154 -1.76 8.83 -4.54
C ASN A 154 -2.01 8.82 -3.02
N ALA A 155 -2.02 7.65 -2.38
CA ALA A 155 -2.29 7.52 -0.94
C ALA A 155 -1.18 8.16 -0.08
N GLY A 156 0.07 8.04 -0.51
CA GLY A 156 1.21 8.67 0.13
C GLY A 156 1.44 10.09 -0.37
N GLY A 157 1.72 11.00 0.55
CA GLY A 157 2.30 12.29 0.20
C GLY A 157 3.70 12.13 -0.41
N SER A 158 4.28 13.23 -0.90
CA SER A 158 5.63 13.20 -1.48
C SER A 158 6.65 12.65 -0.48
N GLY A 159 7.17 11.46 -0.75
CA GLY A 159 8.20 10.79 0.06
C GLY A 159 7.67 9.89 1.18
N GLU A 160 6.36 9.76 1.36
CA GLU A 160 5.79 8.81 2.31
C GLU A 160 5.76 7.38 1.72
N ALA A 161 6.11 6.41 2.55
CA ALA A 161 5.99 5.00 2.19
C ALA A 161 4.53 4.55 2.25
N ILE A 162 4.10 3.78 1.26
CA ILE A 162 2.81 3.10 1.28
C ILE A 162 3.05 1.66 1.74
N GLU A 163 2.41 1.27 2.83
CA GLU A 163 2.50 -0.07 3.38
C GLU A 163 1.24 -0.87 3.05
N PHE A 164 1.43 -2.10 2.60
CA PHE A 164 0.39 -3.07 2.33
C PHE A 164 0.49 -4.23 3.31
N ARG A 165 -0.56 -4.48 4.06
CA ARG A 165 -0.60 -5.54 5.07
C ARG A 165 -1.79 -6.47 4.83
N SER A 166 -1.51 -7.73 4.59
CA SER A 166 -2.55 -8.75 4.40
C SER A 166 -3.39 -8.95 5.67
N LEU A 167 -4.70 -8.97 5.50
CA LEU A 167 -5.70 -9.30 6.52
C LEU A 167 -6.32 -10.69 6.28
N GLY A 168 -5.60 -11.55 5.56
CA GLY A 168 -6.10 -12.87 5.17
C GLY A 168 -7.28 -12.77 4.19
N SER A 169 -8.37 -13.48 4.49
CA SER A 169 -9.58 -13.47 3.64
C SER A 169 -10.36 -12.16 3.69
N VAL A 170 -10.07 -11.26 4.63
CA VAL A 170 -10.78 -9.98 4.75
C VAL A 170 -10.28 -8.97 3.71
N GLY A 171 -9.00 -9.04 3.34
CA GLY A 171 -8.41 -8.12 2.37
C GLY A 171 -7.00 -7.68 2.71
N THR A 172 -6.70 -6.46 2.31
CA THR A 172 -5.41 -5.79 2.56
C THR A 172 -5.67 -4.45 3.22
N LEU A 173 -5.01 -4.21 4.35
CA LEU A 173 -4.92 -2.89 4.95
C LEU A 173 -3.82 -2.10 4.23
N VAL A 174 -4.12 -0.88 3.84
CA VAL A 174 -3.18 0.05 3.24
C VAL A 174 -3.00 1.23 4.16
N THR A 175 -1.77 1.61 4.43
CA THR A 175 -1.44 2.79 5.25
C THR A 175 -0.41 3.65 4.56
N ALA A 176 -0.53 4.97 4.67
CA ALA A 176 0.46 5.92 4.19
C ALA A 176 0.52 7.08 5.18
N GLY A 177 1.66 7.22 5.85
CA GLY A 177 1.80 8.17 6.95
C GLY A 177 0.76 7.97 8.08
N PRO A 178 0.55 8.99 8.93
CA PRO A 178 -0.37 8.90 10.07
C PRO A 178 -1.83 9.21 9.71
N ASP A 179 -2.08 9.78 8.53
CA ASP A 179 -3.36 10.40 8.19
C ASP A 179 -4.09 9.74 7.02
N PHE A 180 -3.59 8.58 6.56
CA PHE A 180 -4.24 7.80 5.52
C PHE A 180 -4.42 6.33 5.91
N LEU A 181 -5.65 5.82 5.73
CA LEU A 181 -6.01 4.41 5.88
C LEU A 181 -6.84 3.95 4.69
N GLY A 182 -6.55 2.74 4.21
CA GLY A 182 -7.32 2.12 3.15
C GLY A 182 -7.54 0.64 3.39
N LEU A 183 -8.59 0.12 2.77
CA LEU A 183 -8.89 -1.32 2.68
C LEU A 183 -9.05 -1.70 1.22
N GLN A 184 -8.46 -2.82 0.85
CA GLN A 184 -8.60 -3.46 -0.44
C GLN A 184 -9.23 -4.84 -0.25
N THR A 185 -10.33 -5.13 -0.94
CA THR A 185 -10.85 -6.51 -0.96
C THR A 185 -9.85 -7.47 -1.60
N PRO A 186 -9.82 -8.74 -1.20
CA PRO A 186 -8.93 -9.72 -1.79
C PRO A 186 -9.15 -9.79 -3.30
N HIS A 187 -8.06 -9.85 -4.06
CA HIS A 187 -8.14 -10.24 -5.46
C HIS A 187 -8.48 -11.72 -5.52
N GLY A 188 -9.47 -12.10 -6.31
CA GLY A 188 -9.77 -13.52 -6.53
C GLY A 188 -8.52 -14.15 -7.16
N SER A 189 -7.83 -15.03 -6.42
CA SER A 189 -6.72 -15.78 -7.00
C SER A 189 -7.31 -16.83 -7.93
N ASP A 190 -6.80 -16.91 -9.15
CA ASP A 190 -7.09 -18.00 -10.09
C ASP A 190 -6.45 -19.34 -9.67
N GLY A 191 -5.91 -19.40 -8.44
CA GLY A 191 -5.22 -20.57 -7.89
C GLY A 191 -3.78 -20.73 -8.36
N SER A 192 -3.28 -19.84 -9.23
CA SER A 192 -1.89 -19.87 -9.65
C SER A 192 -0.95 -19.48 -8.50
N VAL A 193 0.13 -20.23 -8.33
CA VAL A 193 1.17 -19.89 -7.37
C VAL A 193 2.08 -18.85 -8.01
N PRO A 194 2.22 -17.65 -7.43
CA PRO A 194 3.11 -16.64 -7.98
C PRO A 194 4.54 -17.18 -8.11
N GLY A 195 5.13 -17.00 -9.28
CA GLY A 195 6.49 -17.47 -9.55
C GLY A 195 6.60 -18.92 -9.98
N GLU A 196 5.49 -19.69 -10.12
CA GLU A 196 5.51 -21.03 -10.67
C GLU A 196 6.06 -21.01 -12.11
N GLY A 197 6.98 -21.92 -12.40
CA GLY A 197 7.65 -22.00 -13.70
C GLY A 197 8.84 -21.05 -13.91
N TRP A 198 9.03 -20.03 -13.10
CA TRP A 198 10.16 -19.10 -13.24
C TRP A 198 11.51 -19.75 -12.98
N SER A 199 11.58 -20.69 -12.03
CA SER A 199 12.81 -21.42 -11.69
C SER A 199 13.41 -22.17 -12.88
N SER A 200 12.58 -22.60 -13.84
CA SER A 200 13.03 -23.26 -15.07
C SER A 200 13.52 -22.28 -16.14
N SER A 201 12.99 -21.04 -16.17
CA SER A 201 13.38 -20.00 -17.12
C SER A 201 14.56 -19.17 -16.64
N LEU A 202 14.72 -18.96 -15.33
CA LEU A 202 15.85 -18.26 -14.73
C LEU A 202 17.03 -19.21 -14.48
N ARG A 203 17.57 -19.78 -15.57
CA ARG A 203 18.76 -20.65 -15.49
C ARG A 203 19.98 -19.81 -15.15
N THR A 204 20.48 -19.93 -13.93
CA THR A 204 21.73 -19.34 -13.50
C THR A 204 22.58 -20.36 -12.78
N ARG A 205 23.90 -20.26 -12.93
CA ARG A 205 24.86 -21.04 -12.13
C ARG A 205 25.04 -20.46 -10.73
N LEU A 206 24.59 -19.21 -10.50
CA LEU A 206 24.71 -18.53 -9.22
C LEU A 206 23.58 -18.95 -8.27
N PHE A 207 23.91 -19.08 -6.99
CA PHE A 207 22.96 -19.22 -5.90
C PHE A 207 23.51 -18.54 -4.64
N LEU A 208 22.63 -18.18 -3.72
CA LEU A 208 22.98 -17.53 -2.46
C LEU A 208 23.00 -18.57 -1.34
N PHE A 209 24.08 -18.62 -0.56
CA PHE A 209 24.16 -19.42 0.66
C PHE A 209 24.94 -18.66 1.73
N ALA A 210 24.42 -18.61 2.96
CA ALA A 210 25.03 -17.92 4.11
C ALA A 210 25.52 -16.49 3.80
N GLY A 211 24.76 -15.75 2.97
CA GLY A 211 25.10 -14.37 2.58
C GLY A 211 26.13 -14.23 1.47
N GLN A 212 26.59 -15.34 0.87
CA GLN A 212 27.55 -15.35 -0.24
C GLN A 212 26.94 -15.87 -1.53
N PHE A 213 27.25 -15.23 -2.66
CA PHE A 213 26.94 -15.76 -3.99
C PHE A 213 27.99 -16.80 -4.40
N LEU A 214 27.52 -18.01 -4.68
CA LEU A 214 28.33 -19.11 -5.15
C LEU A 214 27.92 -19.50 -6.56
N GLU A 215 28.88 -19.93 -7.38
CA GLU A 215 28.65 -20.35 -8.76
C GLU A 215 29.00 -21.82 -8.93
N VAL A 216 28.07 -22.59 -9.53
CA VAL A 216 28.27 -23.99 -9.85
C VAL A 216 29.41 -24.14 -10.88
N GLY A 217 30.38 -24.95 -10.55
CA GLY A 217 31.57 -25.21 -11.36
C GLY A 217 32.74 -24.24 -11.09
N ALA A 218 32.51 -23.16 -10.35
CA ALA A 218 33.59 -22.24 -9.99
C ALA A 218 34.46 -22.78 -8.84
N ARG A 219 35.72 -22.35 -8.82
CA ARG A 219 36.69 -22.70 -7.76
C ARG A 219 36.71 -21.60 -6.69
N TYR A 220 36.82 -22.03 -5.46
CA TYR A 220 36.89 -21.15 -4.29
C TYR A 220 38.03 -21.57 -3.39
N ALA A 221 38.74 -20.62 -2.81
CA ALA A 221 39.71 -20.88 -1.76
C ALA A 221 39.09 -20.63 -0.39
N ASP A 222 39.32 -21.50 0.55
CA ASP A 222 39.08 -21.23 1.97
C ASP A 222 40.23 -20.41 2.57
N TRP A 223 40.13 -20.08 3.84
CA TRP A 223 41.13 -19.30 4.57
C TRP A 223 42.50 -20.00 4.68
N THR A 224 42.57 -21.33 4.49
CA THR A 224 43.84 -22.11 4.45
C THR A 224 44.48 -22.12 3.07
N GLY A 225 43.78 -21.63 2.05
CA GLY A 225 44.17 -21.69 0.65
C GLY A 225 43.74 -23.01 -0.03
N THR A 226 43.00 -23.88 0.68
CA THR A 226 42.50 -25.12 0.07
C THR A 226 41.42 -24.74 -0.98
N ALA A 227 41.58 -25.31 -2.18
CA ALA A 227 40.67 -25.07 -3.29
C ALA A 227 39.45 -26.02 -3.26
N TRP A 228 38.30 -25.44 -3.43
CA TRP A 228 37.00 -26.10 -3.43
C TRP A 228 36.22 -25.81 -4.70
N VAL A 229 35.42 -26.78 -5.15
CA VAL A 229 34.52 -26.61 -6.29
C VAL A 229 33.08 -26.86 -5.82
N VAL A 230 32.14 -26.08 -6.29
CA VAL A 230 30.70 -26.29 -6.12
C VAL A 230 30.22 -27.21 -7.27
N PRO A 231 30.00 -28.50 -7.07
CA PRO A 231 29.72 -29.42 -8.18
C PRO A 231 28.31 -29.27 -8.76
N ALA A 232 27.35 -28.91 -7.91
CA ALA A 232 25.94 -28.78 -8.28
C ALA A 232 25.23 -27.78 -7.40
N ARG A 233 24.12 -27.27 -7.91
CA ARG A 233 23.20 -26.42 -7.14
C ARG A 233 22.47 -27.26 -6.10
N PRO A 234 22.42 -26.86 -4.83
CA PRO A 234 21.66 -27.58 -3.83
C PRO A 234 20.16 -27.51 -4.13
N GLN A 235 19.40 -28.49 -3.71
CA GLN A 235 17.95 -28.45 -3.72
C GLN A 235 17.45 -27.43 -2.68
N PRO A 236 16.23 -26.84 -2.82
CA PRO A 236 15.67 -25.97 -1.80
C PRO A 236 15.67 -26.65 -0.42
N GLY A 237 16.30 -26.00 0.56
CA GLY A 237 16.45 -26.54 1.93
C GLY A 237 17.64 -27.49 2.14
N GLU A 238 18.38 -27.82 1.09
CA GLU A 238 19.61 -28.59 1.22
C GLU A 238 20.83 -27.68 1.36
N GLU A 239 21.78 -28.15 2.15
CA GLU A 239 23.07 -27.48 2.28
C GLU A 239 23.98 -27.83 1.08
N PRO A 240 24.64 -26.83 0.46
CA PRO A 240 25.60 -27.06 -0.60
C PRO A 240 26.76 -27.95 -0.14
N ARG A 241 27.18 -28.87 -0.98
CA ARG A 241 28.40 -29.65 -0.77
C ARG A 241 29.51 -29.15 -1.66
N LEU A 242 30.70 -29.04 -1.09
CA LEU A 242 31.93 -28.66 -1.80
C LEU A 242 32.81 -29.88 -2.02
N ILE A 243 33.43 -29.95 -3.18
CA ILE A 243 34.40 -30.99 -3.51
C ILE A 243 35.80 -30.33 -3.50
N SER A 244 36.76 -30.97 -2.84
CA SER A 244 38.14 -30.47 -2.91
C SER A 244 38.65 -30.56 -4.36
N ALA A 245 39.23 -29.44 -4.84
CA ALA A 245 39.79 -29.38 -6.18
C ALA A 245 41.02 -30.30 -6.34
N ASP A 246 41.74 -30.53 -5.23
CA ASP A 246 42.96 -31.31 -5.22
C ASP A 246 42.69 -32.81 -4.91
N TYR A 247 41.60 -33.09 -4.21
CA TYR A 247 41.25 -34.44 -3.78
C TYR A 247 39.76 -34.72 -4.01
N ALA A 248 39.38 -35.15 -5.19
CA ALA A 248 37.98 -35.34 -5.60
C ALA A 248 37.18 -36.30 -4.69
N ALA A 249 37.85 -37.11 -3.90
CA ALA A 249 37.19 -38.00 -2.92
C ALA A 249 36.70 -37.24 -1.65
N ILE A 250 37.18 -36.01 -1.42
CA ILE A 250 36.82 -35.21 -0.25
C ILE A 250 35.65 -34.30 -0.64
N THR A 251 34.49 -34.60 -0.03
CA THR A 251 33.27 -33.78 -0.18
C THR A 251 32.78 -33.37 1.20
N LEU A 252 32.68 -32.08 1.43
CA LEU A 252 32.25 -31.53 2.71
C LEU A 252 31.02 -30.62 2.54
N PRO A 253 30.11 -30.57 3.54
CA PRO A 253 29.10 -29.52 3.61
C PRO A 253 29.80 -28.14 3.70
N ILE A 254 29.23 -27.14 3.06
CA ILE A 254 29.81 -25.79 3.07
C ILE A 254 29.93 -25.24 4.47
N SER A 255 29.00 -25.55 5.38
CA SER A 255 29.05 -25.10 6.79
C SER A 255 30.33 -25.58 7.50
N GLN A 256 30.82 -26.79 7.18
CA GLN A 256 32.07 -27.31 7.75
C GLN A 256 33.29 -26.54 7.20
N VAL A 257 33.28 -26.18 5.92
CA VAL A 257 34.36 -25.38 5.32
C VAL A 257 34.32 -23.93 5.88
N LEU A 258 33.15 -23.35 6.03
CA LEU A 258 32.97 -22.01 6.58
C LEU A 258 33.16 -21.94 8.10
N ALA A 259 33.01 -23.05 8.84
CA ALA A 259 33.10 -23.05 10.30
C ALA A 259 34.46 -22.53 10.80
N VAL A 260 35.53 -22.72 10.03
CA VAL A 260 36.88 -22.31 10.37
C VAL A 260 37.25 -20.93 9.79
N GLY A 261 36.73 -20.56 8.61
CA GLY A 261 37.19 -19.37 7.90
C GLY A 261 36.16 -18.30 7.54
N LYS A 262 34.90 -18.50 7.84
CA LYS A 262 33.76 -17.59 7.65
C LYS A 262 33.44 -17.17 6.20
N PHE A 263 34.31 -17.32 5.21
CA PHE A 263 34.06 -16.95 3.82
C PHE A 263 34.90 -17.78 2.84
N LEU A 264 34.41 -17.87 1.62
CA LEU A 264 35.12 -18.43 0.48
C LEU A 264 35.47 -17.31 -0.50
N VAL A 265 36.69 -17.35 -1.02
CA VAL A 265 37.14 -16.38 -2.03
C VAL A 265 37.13 -17.06 -3.39
N ARG A 266 36.40 -16.49 -4.36
CA ARG A 266 36.41 -17.00 -5.73
C ARG A 266 37.82 -16.90 -6.31
N MET A 267 38.31 -17.99 -6.85
CA MET A 267 39.58 -18.02 -7.57
C MET A 267 39.37 -17.58 -9.02
N PRO A 268 40.36 -16.91 -9.63
CA PRO A 268 40.33 -16.67 -11.08
C PRO A 268 40.33 -18.01 -11.83
N ASP A 269 39.65 -18.01 -12.98
CA ASP A 269 39.59 -19.17 -13.90
C ASP A 269 40.93 -19.46 -14.52
#